data_830554bbad925b0c2ca1290b3a78ba54
#
_entry.id   830554bbad925b0c2ca1290b3a78ba54
#
_cell.length_a   1.000
_cell.length_b   1.000
_cell.length_c   1.000
_cell.angle_alpha   90.00
_cell.angle_beta   90.00
_cell.angle_gamma   90.00
#
_symmetry.space_group_name_H-M   'P 1'
#
loop_
_entity.id
_entity.type
_entity.pdbx_description
1 polymer ?
#
loop_
_entity_poly.entity_id
_entity_poly.type
_entity_poly.pdbx_seq_one_letter_code
_entity_poly.pdbx_strand_id
1 'polypeptide(L)'
;MTRALIGTALPLLAAMILVDARAAAQQTDPRLERLDAATRPAIAALIDSARAALLPTEPLVQRALEGATKRAAGDVIVAAVRRLTADLGHARDALGSTASPAELGAGAAALRAGASPAILAELRHTRREPLTVPLAVLADLVASGVPVDSAAAAVLSLAKRARDTDLVEFRRAVERDIALGAPPAAATAAAATAAAQSVDVNAGARQQRPGRP
;
A
#
# COMPACT_ATOMS: atom_id res chain seq x y z
N MET A 1 2.13 40.61 -63.13
CA MET A 1 2.33 41.06 -61.74
C MET A 1 1.06 40.75 -60.97
N THR A 2 1.05 39.61 -60.23
CA THR A 2 -0.08 39.28 -59.34
C THR A 2 0.50 38.50 -58.13
N ARG A 3 0.58 39.18 -57.00
CA ARG A 3 1.03 38.64 -55.70
C ARG A 3 -0.11 37.88 -55.02
N ALA A 4 0.07 36.62 -54.78
CA ALA A 4 -0.84 35.82 -53.96
C ALA A 4 -0.53 36.05 -52.47
N LEU A 5 -1.55 36.40 -51.69
CA LEU A 5 -1.56 36.44 -50.22
C LEU A 5 -2.00 35.06 -49.73
N ILE A 6 -1.07 34.33 -49.15
CA ILE A 6 -1.39 33.09 -48.42
C ILE A 6 -1.49 33.46 -46.93
N GLY A 7 -2.73 33.38 -46.42
CA GLY A 7 -3.07 33.74 -45.07
C GLY A 7 -2.63 32.68 -44.06
N THR A 8 -2.03 33.15 -43.00
CA THR A 8 -1.70 32.43 -41.75
C THR A 8 -2.92 32.23 -40.89
N ALA A 9 -3.51 31.03 -40.90
CA ALA A 9 -4.66 30.68 -40.06
C ALA A 9 -4.51 29.31 -39.35
N LEU A 10 -3.36 29.01 -38.74
CA LEU A 10 -3.17 27.69 -38.11
C LEU A 10 -2.68 27.63 -36.64
N PRO A 11 -2.62 28.70 -35.82
CA PRO A 11 -2.26 28.49 -34.42
C PRO A 11 -3.40 28.51 -33.40
N LEU A 12 -4.66 28.80 -33.78
CA LEU A 12 -5.75 28.93 -32.80
C LEU A 12 -6.42 27.60 -32.40
N LEU A 13 -6.33 26.55 -33.22
CA LEU A 13 -6.99 25.27 -32.94
C LEU A 13 -6.23 24.39 -31.93
N ALA A 14 -4.92 24.53 -31.83
CA ALA A 14 -4.09 23.74 -30.92
C ALA A 14 -4.23 24.18 -29.44
N ALA A 15 -4.59 25.43 -29.19
CA ALA A 15 -4.74 25.94 -27.83
C ALA A 15 -6.05 25.47 -27.15
N MET A 16 -7.10 25.21 -27.90
CA MET A 16 -8.40 24.76 -27.36
C MET A 16 -8.36 23.30 -26.88
N ILE A 17 -7.60 22.42 -27.52
CA ILE A 17 -7.51 20.99 -27.15
C ILE A 17 -6.74 20.79 -25.83
N LEU A 18 -5.81 21.68 -25.51
CA LEU A 18 -5.03 21.62 -24.25
C LEU A 18 -5.82 22.06 -23.01
N VAL A 19 -6.86 22.88 -23.18
CA VAL A 19 -7.70 23.36 -22.08
C VAL A 19 -8.68 22.26 -21.65
N ASP A 20 -9.26 21.51 -22.60
CA ASP A 20 -10.18 20.40 -22.30
C ASP A 20 -9.47 19.20 -21.62
N ALA A 21 -8.23 18.91 -22.01
CA ALA A 21 -7.45 17.86 -21.37
C ALA A 21 -7.08 18.19 -19.89
N ARG A 22 -6.93 19.47 -19.57
CA ARG A 22 -6.70 19.92 -18.19
C ARG A 22 -7.98 19.91 -17.35
N ALA A 23 -9.13 20.23 -17.94
CA ALA A 23 -10.43 20.18 -17.27
C ALA A 23 -10.87 18.73 -16.94
N ALA A 24 -10.58 17.76 -17.81
CA ALA A 24 -10.84 16.35 -17.56
C ALA A 24 -9.96 15.75 -16.45
N ALA A 25 -8.76 16.31 -16.21
CA ALA A 25 -7.85 15.86 -15.13
C ALA A 25 -8.25 16.35 -13.73
N GLN A 26 -9.20 17.28 -13.63
CA GLN A 26 -9.63 17.89 -12.36
C GLN A 26 -11.02 17.44 -11.91
N GLN A 27 -11.51 16.28 -12.37
CA GLN A 27 -12.77 15.75 -11.82
C GLN A 27 -12.54 15.36 -10.36
N THR A 28 -12.89 16.29 -9.47
CA THR A 28 -12.93 16.06 -8.03
C THR A 28 -13.89 14.91 -7.75
N ASP A 29 -13.46 13.92 -7.00
CA ASP A 29 -14.29 12.78 -6.62
C ASP A 29 -15.57 13.31 -5.92
N PRO A 30 -16.79 13.01 -6.43
CA PRO A 30 -18.02 13.54 -5.87
C PRO A 30 -18.24 13.11 -4.41
N ARG A 31 -17.63 12.02 -3.96
CA ARG A 31 -17.69 11.60 -2.55
C ARG A 31 -17.07 12.62 -1.60
N LEU A 32 -16.20 13.48 -2.08
CA LEU A 32 -15.57 14.54 -1.27
C LEU A 32 -16.53 15.69 -0.92
N GLU A 33 -17.73 15.75 -1.52
CA GLU A 33 -18.78 16.66 -1.12
C GLU A 33 -19.25 16.47 0.34
N ARG A 34 -18.96 15.30 0.91
CA ARG A 34 -19.20 15.00 2.34
C ARG A 34 -18.25 15.74 3.29
N LEU A 35 -17.16 16.30 2.78
CA LEU A 35 -16.25 17.17 3.54
C LEU A 35 -16.81 18.60 3.59
N ASP A 36 -16.47 19.33 4.64
CA ASP A 36 -16.77 20.75 4.72
C ASP A 36 -16.10 21.55 3.59
N ALA A 37 -16.66 22.72 3.28
CA ALA A 37 -16.23 23.55 2.15
C ALA A 37 -14.78 24.07 2.29
N ALA A 38 -14.26 24.21 3.52
CA ALA A 38 -12.91 24.67 3.76
C ALA A 38 -11.86 23.54 3.60
N THR A 39 -12.19 22.31 3.99
CA THR A 39 -11.31 21.13 3.93
C THR A 39 -11.20 20.55 2.52
N ARG A 40 -12.31 20.56 1.75
CA ARG A 40 -12.42 19.90 0.42
C ARG A 40 -11.33 20.32 -0.57
N PRO A 41 -11.00 21.62 -0.77
CA PRO A 41 -9.96 22.02 -1.73
C PRO A 41 -8.58 21.46 -1.39
N ALA A 42 -8.21 21.42 -0.11
CA ALA A 42 -6.92 20.91 0.33
C ALA A 42 -6.81 19.39 0.10
N ILE A 43 -7.89 18.64 0.32
CA ILE A 43 -7.92 17.20 0.03
C ILE A 43 -7.85 16.94 -1.47
N ALA A 44 -8.61 17.69 -2.29
CA ALA A 44 -8.56 17.57 -3.74
C ALA A 44 -7.12 17.78 -4.27
N ALA A 45 -6.44 18.83 -3.80
CA ALA A 45 -5.06 19.12 -4.19
C ALA A 45 -4.08 17.98 -3.81
N LEU A 46 -4.25 17.34 -2.64
CA LEU A 46 -3.44 16.19 -2.24
C LEU A 46 -3.69 14.98 -3.14
N ILE A 47 -4.95 14.72 -3.51
CA ILE A 47 -5.32 13.63 -4.42
C ILE A 47 -4.75 13.87 -5.82
N ASP A 48 -4.82 15.10 -6.33
CA ASP A 48 -4.27 15.46 -7.64
C ASP A 48 -2.75 15.33 -7.66
N SER A 49 -2.08 15.75 -6.59
CA SER A 49 -0.64 15.55 -6.43
C SER A 49 -0.26 14.06 -6.40
N ALA A 50 -1.03 13.25 -5.67
CA ALA A 50 -0.82 11.80 -5.62
C ALA A 50 -1.03 11.15 -7.01
N ARG A 51 -2.06 11.58 -7.75
CA ARG A 51 -2.35 11.11 -9.11
C ARG A 51 -1.20 11.47 -10.07
N ALA A 52 -0.71 12.70 -10.00
CA ALA A 52 0.45 13.14 -10.79
C ALA A 52 1.72 12.35 -10.46
N ALA A 53 1.86 11.92 -9.21
CA ALA A 53 2.93 11.04 -8.74
C ALA A 53 2.66 9.54 -9.00
N LEU A 54 1.61 9.16 -9.72
CA LEU A 54 1.22 7.77 -10.00
C LEU A 54 0.98 6.93 -8.73
N LEU A 55 0.56 7.57 -7.64
CA LEU A 55 0.16 6.89 -6.41
C LEU A 55 -1.33 6.53 -6.44
N PRO A 56 -1.76 5.46 -5.76
CA PRO A 56 -3.17 5.11 -5.65
C PRO A 56 -3.93 6.19 -4.87
N THR A 57 -4.98 6.74 -5.49
CA THR A 57 -5.78 7.83 -4.91
C THR A 57 -6.93 7.34 -4.04
N GLU A 58 -7.44 6.13 -4.29
CA GLU A 58 -8.57 5.57 -3.54
C GLU A 58 -8.32 5.50 -2.02
N PRO A 59 -7.16 5.06 -1.52
CA PRO A 59 -6.87 5.09 -0.08
C PRO A 59 -6.93 6.49 0.53
N LEU A 60 -6.58 7.53 -0.24
CA LEU A 60 -6.63 8.93 0.21
C LEU A 60 -8.08 9.41 0.35
N VAL A 61 -8.92 9.10 -0.64
CA VAL A 61 -10.36 9.38 -0.59
C VAL A 61 -10.99 8.68 0.61
N GLN A 62 -10.74 7.39 0.81
CA GLN A 62 -11.25 6.62 1.94
C GLN A 62 -10.81 7.23 3.28
N ARG A 63 -9.55 7.63 3.41
CA ARG A 63 -9.04 8.26 4.63
C ARG A 63 -9.75 9.58 4.92
N ALA A 64 -10.00 10.41 3.90
CA ALA A 64 -10.73 11.66 4.04
C ALA A 64 -12.19 11.41 4.49
N LEU A 65 -12.87 10.46 3.86
CA LEU A 65 -14.26 10.09 4.20
C LEU A 65 -14.38 9.46 5.60
N GLU A 66 -13.39 8.68 6.02
CA GLU A 66 -13.32 8.16 7.39
C GLU A 66 -13.25 9.31 8.41
N GLY A 67 -12.40 10.30 8.16
CA GLY A 67 -12.30 11.49 9.00
C GLY A 67 -13.61 12.26 9.08
N ALA A 68 -14.29 12.48 7.93
CA ALA A 68 -15.60 13.12 7.88
C ALA A 68 -16.65 12.33 8.67
N THR A 69 -16.68 11.00 8.54
CA THR A 69 -17.62 10.13 9.26
C THR A 69 -17.41 10.21 10.77
N LYS A 70 -16.15 10.30 11.20
CA LYS A 70 -15.77 10.48 12.62
C LYS A 70 -15.94 11.92 13.10
N ARG A 71 -16.38 12.84 12.25
CA ARG A 71 -16.51 14.28 12.55
C ARG A 71 -15.20 14.90 13.05
N ALA A 72 -14.06 14.44 12.50
CA ALA A 72 -12.77 15.01 12.82
C ALA A 72 -12.65 16.44 12.25
N ALA A 73 -11.87 17.30 12.91
CA ALA A 73 -11.59 18.63 12.41
C ALA A 73 -10.88 18.59 11.04
N GLY A 74 -11.15 19.57 10.18
CA GLY A 74 -10.66 19.57 8.80
C GLY A 74 -9.14 19.51 8.68
N ASP A 75 -8.42 20.22 9.56
CA ASP A 75 -6.96 20.19 9.66
C ASP A 75 -6.41 18.81 10.02
N VAL A 76 -7.09 18.07 10.90
CA VAL A 76 -6.77 16.69 11.28
C VAL A 76 -6.96 15.76 10.09
N ILE A 77 -8.05 15.93 9.31
CA ILE A 77 -8.30 15.14 8.09
C ILE A 77 -7.19 15.40 7.07
N VAL A 78 -6.87 16.68 6.80
CA VAL A 78 -5.81 17.05 5.85
C VAL A 78 -4.45 16.49 6.28
N ALA A 79 -4.11 16.59 7.57
CA ALA A 79 -2.86 16.04 8.10
C ALA A 79 -2.79 14.52 7.94
N ALA A 80 -3.90 13.80 8.18
CA ALA A 80 -3.97 12.35 8.02
C ALA A 80 -3.82 11.91 6.56
N VAL A 81 -4.47 12.60 5.62
CA VAL A 81 -4.35 12.32 4.17
C VAL A 81 -2.94 12.63 3.67
N ARG A 82 -2.35 13.77 4.09
CA ARG A 82 -0.97 14.14 3.73
C ARG A 82 0.03 13.08 4.20
N ARG A 83 -0.11 12.61 5.44
CA ARG A 83 0.74 11.55 5.98
C ARG A 83 0.61 10.26 5.16
N LEU A 84 -0.62 9.84 4.83
CA LEU A 84 -0.83 8.66 4.00
C LEU A 84 -0.23 8.81 2.60
N THR A 85 -0.31 10.01 2.00
CA THR A 85 0.33 10.29 0.71
C THR A 85 1.86 10.11 0.79
N ALA A 86 2.49 10.59 1.86
CA ALA A 86 3.92 10.41 2.10
C ALA A 86 4.27 8.92 2.29
N ASP A 87 3.49 8.20 3.11
CA ASP A 87 3.69 6.76 3.34
C ASP A 87 3.59 5.94 2.04
N LEU A 88 2.63 6.27 1.16
CA LEU A 88 2.50 5.64 -0.16
C LEU A 88 3.70 5.95 -1.07
N GLY A 89 4.23 7.18 -1.02
CA GLY A 89 5.44 7.57 -1.73
C GLY A 89 6.65 6.75 -1.25
N HIS A 90 6.90 6.70 0.04
CA HIS A 90 7.99 5.91 0.64
C HIS A 90 7.84 4.41 0.34
N ALA A 91 6.60 3.88 0.37
CA ALA A 91 6.35 2.49 0.00
C ALA A 91 6.73 2.22 -1.48
N ARG A 92 6.39 3.14 -2.39
CA ARG A 92 6.77 3.01 -3.81
C ARG A 92 8.28 3.10 -4.00
N ASP A 93 8.96 3.99 -3.30
CA ASP A 93 10.41 4.12 -3.38
C ASP A 93 11.11 2.84 -2.91
N ALA A 94 10.59 2.18 -1.87
CA ALA A 94 11.13 0.93 -1.34
C ALA A 94 10.75 -0.31 -2.18
N LEU A 95 9.51 -0.37 -2.68
CA LEU A 95 8.98 -1.54 -3.41
C LEU A 95 9.22 -1.48 -4.92
N GLY A 96 9.58 -0.31 -5.45
CA GLY A 96 9.82 -0.07 -6.86
C GLY A 96 8.57 0.33 -7.65
N SER A 97 8.79 0.82 -8.89
CA SER A 97 7.74 1.36 -9.76
C SER A 97 6.73 0.34 -10.27
N THR A 98 7.03 -0.95 -10.16
CA THR A 98 6.14 -2.06 -10.58
C THR A 98 5.22 -2.54 -9.47
N ALA A 99 5.33 -1.98 -8.25
CA ALA A 99 4.47 -2.35 -7.14
C ALA A 99 3.01 -2.01 -7.44
N SER A 100 2.13 -2.96 -7.18
CA SER A 100 0.69 -2.80 -7.38
C SER A 100 0.09 -1.81 -6.36
N PRO A 101 -1.07 -1.20 -6.65
CA PRO A 101 -1.79 -0.36 -5.68
C PRO A 101 -2.03 -1.04 -4.34
N ALA A 102 -2.31 -2.36 -4.35
CA ALA A 102 -2.51 -3.15 -3.14
C ALA A 102 -1.21 -3.29 -2.33
N GLU A 103 -0.08 -3.54 -2.99
CA GLU A 103 1.23 -3.60 -2.33
C GLU A 103 1.64 -2.24 -1.76
N LEU A 104 1.39 -1.14 -2.49
CA LEU A 104 1.66 0.21 -1.98
C LEU A 104 0.83 0.52 -0.74
N GLY A 105 -0.46 0.15 -0.75
CA GLY A 105 -1.33 0.31 0.41
C GLY A 105 -0.87 -0.50 1.63
N ALA A 106 -0.51 -1.77 1.43
CA ALA A 106 0.02 -2.64 2.48
C ALA A 106 1.40 -2.15 2.98
N GLY A 107 2.28 -1.69 2.07
CA GLY A 107 3.56 -1.08 2.42
C GLY A 107 3.41 0.18 3.26
N ALA A 108 2.51 1.08 2.87
CA ALA A 108 2.18 2.28 3.65
C ALA A 108 1.62 1.93 5.04
N ALA A 109 0.84 0.86 5.17
CA ALA A 109 0.36 0.38 6.46
C ALA A 109 1.52 -0.15 7.33
N ALA A 110 2.44 -0.93 6.75
CA ALA A 110 3.62 -1.43 7.45
C ALA A 110 4.55 -0.30 7.93
N LEU A 111 4.81 0.70 7.07
CA LEU A 111 5.58 1.90 7.45
C LEU A 111 4.93 2.65 8.61
N ARG A 112 3.61 2.82 8.58
CA ARG A 112 2.85 3.48 9.66
C ARG A 112 2.86 2.67 10.95
N ALA A 113 2.92 1.34 10.88
CA ALA A 113 3.11 0.47 12.03
C ALA A 113 4.52 0.54 12.61
N GLY A 114 5.49 1.14 11.88
CA GLY A 114 6.87 1.34 12.35
C GLY A 114 7.92 0.56 11.58
N ALA A 115 7.54 -0.18 10.53
CA ALA A 115 8.52 -0.83 9.66
C ALA A 115 9.37 0.23 8.93
N SER A 116 10.65 -0.06 8.69
CA SER A 116 11.50 0.82 7.90
C SER A 116 11.34 0.55 6.40
N PRO A 117 11.63 1.53 5.52
CA PRO A 117 11.71 1.30 4.07
C PRO A 117 12.68 0.17 3.69
N ALA A 118 13.75 -0.03 4.46
CA ALA A 118 14.72 -1.09 4.24
C ALA A 118 14.08 -2.49 4.37
N ILE A 119 13.18 -2.70 5.34
CA ILE A 119 12.44 -3.96 5.51
C ILE A 119 11.55 -4.24 4.28
N LEU A 120 10.88 -3.21 3.74
CA LEU A 120 10.06 -3.34 2.54
C LEU A 120 10.90 -3.74 1.32
N ALA A 121 12.05 -3.06 1.13
CA ALA A 121 12.98 -3.37 0.06
C ALA A 121 13.54 -4.80 0.19
N GLU A 122 13.88 -5.23 1.39
CA GLU A 122 14.36 -6.60 1.64
C GLU A 122 13.28 -7.65 1.34
N LEU A 123 12.01 -7.39 1.69
CA LEU A 123 10.90 -8.25 1.30
C LEU A 123 10.77 -8.35 -0.23
N ARG A 124 10.92 -7.24 -0.96
CA ARG A 124 10.90 -7.22 -2.43
C ARG A 124 12.05 -8.03 -3.03
N HIS A 125 13.24 -7.97 -2.45
CA HIS A 125 14.38 -8.78 -2.90
C HIS A 125 14.22 -10.28 -2.55
N THR A 126 13.57 -10.56 -1.43
CA THR A 126 13.39 -11.93 -0.92
C THR A 126 12.31 -12.70 -1.69
N ARG A 127 11.24 -12.01 -2.15
CA ARG A 127 10.06 -12.65 -2.74
C ARG A 127 9.68 -12.00 -4.07
N ARG A 128 9.52 -12.84 -5.12
CA ARG A 128 9.08 -12.39 -6.44
C ARG A 128 7.56 -12.32 -6.59
N GLU A 129 6.83 -13.07 -5.77
CA GLU A 129 5.37 -13.08 -5.70
C GLU A 129 4.84 -11.77 -5.08
N PRO A 130 3.53 -11.48 -5.22
CA PRO A 130 2.95 -10.27 -4.62
C PRO A 130 3.25 -10.16 -3.12
N LEU A 131 3.54 -8.92 -2.69
CA LEU A 131 3.91 -8.62 -1.30
C LEU A 131 2.75 -8.14 -0.44
N THR A 132 1.53 -8.07 -0.99
CA THR A 132 0.37 -7.56 -0.26
C THR A 132 0.17 -8.29 1.07
N VAL A 133 0.21 -9.64 1.06
CA VAL A 133 0.01 -10.44 2.28
C VAL A 133 1.19 -10.35 3.24
N PRO A 134 2.45 -10.53 2.84
CA PRO A 134 3.58 -10.35 3.75
C PRO A 134 3.62 -8.98 4.45
N LEU A 135 3.33 -7.89 3.70
CA LEU A 135 3.31 -6.54 4.24
C LEU A 135 2.13 -6.30 5.19
N ALA A 136 0.95 -6.84 4.87
CA ALA A 136 -0.20 -6.79 5.77
C ALA A 136 0.07 -7.57 7.07
N VAL A 137 0.62 -8.78 6.98
CA VAL A 137 1.00 -9.59 8.15
C VAL A 137 2.01 -8.85 9.03
N LEU A 138 3.02 -8.21 8.42
CA LEU A 138 3.99 -7.40 9.17
C LEU A 138 3.29 -6.27 9.93
N ALA A 139 2.40 -5.52 9.28
CA ALA A 139 1.67 -4.42 9.89
C ALA A 139 0.76 -4.90 11.04
N ASP A 140 0.03 -6.01 10.83
CA ASP A 140 -0.88 -6.59 11.81
C ASP A 140 -0.14 -7.11 13.06
N LEU A 141 0.99 -7.78 12.89
CA LEU A 141 1.82 -8.25 14.01
C LEU A 141 2.31 -7.09 14.88
N VAL A 142 2.80 -6.02 14.25
CA VAL A 142 3.25 -4.83 14.99
C VAL A 142 2.07 -4.15 15.69
N ALA A 143 0.91 -4.05 15.03
CA ALA A 143 -0.31 -3.53 15.66
C ALA A 143 -0.79 -4.39 16.85
N SER A 144 -0.48 -5.69 16.85
CA SER A 144 -0.76 -6.61 17.96
C SER A 144 0.30 -6.56 19.08
N GLY A 145 1.24 -5.60 19.01
CA GLY A 145 2.26 -5.39 20.04
C GLY A 145 3.56 -6.19 19.85
N VAL A 146 3.72 -6.88 18.71
CA VAL A 146 5.00 -7.53 18.40
C VAL A 146 6.06 -6.48 18.09
N PRO A 147 7.27 -6.55 18.69
CA PRO A 147 8.36 -5.65 18.30
C PRO A 147 8.65 -5.72 16.80
N VAL A 148 8.87 -4.55 16.18
CA VAL A 148 9.06 -4.44 14.71
C VAL A 148 10.14 -5.38 14.18
N ASP A 149 11.29 -5.44 14.86
CA ASP A 149 12.41 -6.29 14.44
C ASP A 149 12.04 -7.78 14.49
N SER A 150 11.31 -8.21 15.53
CA SER A 150 10.84 -9.60 15.67
C SER A 150 9.81 -9.95 14.57
N ALA A 151 8.87 -9.05 14.31
CA ALA A 151 7.88 -9.23 13.24
C ALA A 151 8.55 -9.29 11.86
N ALA A 152 9.49 -8.37 11.60
CA ALA A 152 10.21 -8.31 10.33
C ALA A 152 11.07 -9.57 10.11
N ALA A 153 11.84 -10.00 11.10
CA ALA A 153 12.67 -11.21 11.01
C ALA A 153 11.81 -12.45 10.70
N ALA A 154 10.69 -12.62 11.39
CA ALA A 154 9.77 -13.73 11.18
C ALA A 154 9.15 -13.70 9.77
N VAL A 155 8.60 -12.55 9.34
CA VAL A 155 7.98 -12.41 8.02
C VAL A 155 9.02 -12.59 6.90
N LEU A 156 10.22 -12.01 7.00
CA LEU A 156 11.31 -12.19 6.03
C LEU A 156 11.74 -13.65 5.90
N SER A 157 11.88 -14.35 7.02
CA SER A 157 12.28 -15.77 7.00
C SER A 157 11.24 -16.65 6.32
N LEU A 158 9.95 -16.41 6.58
CA LEU A 158 8.83 -17.17 6.00
C LEU A 158 8.58 -16.78 4.54
N ALA A 159 8.70 -15.50 4.18
CA ALA A 159 8.42 -14.99 2.84
C ALA A 159 9.25 -15.67 1.73
N LYS A 160 10.40 -16.24 2.06
CA LYS A 160 11.26 -16.98 1.12
C LYS A 160 10.62 -18.25 0.57
N ARG A 161 9.74 -18.92 1.34
CA ARG A 161 9.27 -20.28 1.05
C ARG A 161 7.79 -20.49 1.30
N ALA A 162 7.20 -19.68 2.19
CA ALA A 162 5.81 -19.80 2.59
C ALA A 162 4.87 -19.18 1.55
N ARG A 163 3.68 -19.78 1.38
CA ARG A 163 2.58 -19.21 0.61
C ARG A 163 1.86 -18.16 1.45
N ASP A 164 1.03 -17.36 0.80
CA ASP A 164 0.20 -16.36 1.48
C ASP A 164 -0.69 -16.97 2.56
N THR A 165 -1.25 -18.17 2.31
CA THR A 165 -2.04 -18.92 3.30
C THR A 165 -1.24 -19.25 4.55
N ASP A 166 0.01 -19.67 4.38
CA ASP A 166 0.89 -20.06 5.49
C ASP A 166 1.25 -18.82 6.35
N LEU A 167 1.44 -17.66 5.70
CA LEU A 167 1.67 -16.38 6.39
C LEU A 167 0.44 -15.90 7.17
N VAL A 168 -0.76 -16.07 6.62
CA VAL A 168 -2.01 -15.74 7.32
C VAL A 168 -2.23 -16.65 8.51
N GLU A 169 -1.95 -17.95 8.38
CA GLU A 169 -2.02 -18.91 9.49
C GLU A 169 -1.00 -18.59 10.59
N PHE A 170 0.24 -18.25 10.20
CA PHE A 170 1.26 -17.77 11.13
C PHE A 170 0.78 -16.57 11.93
N ARG A 171 0.27 -15.52 11.28
CA ARG A 171 -0.28 -14.34 11.96
C ARG A 171 -1.37 -14.73 12.97
N ARG A 172 -2.34 -15.55 12.54
CA ARG A 172 -3.44 -16.00 13.40
C ARG A 172 -2.94 -16.78 14.63
N ALA A 173 -1.89 -17.58 14.48
CA ALA A 173 -1.28 -18.31 15.59
C ALA A 173 -0.66 -17.32 16.60
N VAL A 174 0.09 -16.34 16.13
CA VAL A 174 0.69 -15.30 17.00
C VAL A 174 -0.40 -14.51 17.74
N GLU A 175 -1.42 -14.02 17.03
CA GLU A 175 -2.53 -13.26 17.64
C GLU A 175 -3.26 -14.06 18.71
N ARG A 176 -3.52 -15.33 18.45
CA ARG A 176 -4.17 -16.24 19.42
C ARG A 176 -3.31 -16.43 20.66
N ASP A 177 -1.99 -16.68 20.49
CA ASP A 177 -1.10 -16.93 21.61
C ASP A 177 -0.93 -15.67 22.48
N ILE A 178 -0.88 -14.47 21.85
CA ILE A 178 -0.91 -13.19 22.56
C ILE A 178 -2.23 -13.04 23.35
N ALA A 179 -3.37 -13.36 22.73
CA ALA A 179 -4.67 -13.30 23.42
C ALA A 179 -4.77 -14.26 24.61
N LEU A 180 -4.00 -15.37 24.60
CA LEU A 180 -3.87 -16.31 25.71
C LEU A 180 -2.83 -15.89 26.76
N GLY A 181 -2.20 -14.70 26.58
CA GLY A 181 -1.27 -14.12 27.55
C GLY A 181 0.21 -14.38 27.26
N ALA A 182 0.56 -14.95 26.10
CA ALA A 182 1.95 -15.13 25.74
C ALA A 182 2.61 -13.76 25.42
N PRO A 183 3.87 -13.53 25.83
CA PRO A 183 4.63 -12.35 25.43
C PRO A 183 4.72 -12.28 23.89
N PRO A 184 4.44 -11.10 23.24
CA PRO A 184 4.35 -11.00 21.78
C PRO A 184 5.59 -11.50 21.02
N ALA A 185 6.79 -11.20 21.50
CA ALA A 185 8.03 -11.66 20.88
C ALA A 185 8.20 -13.19 20.97
N ALA A 186 7.82 -13.80 22.11
CA ALA A 186 7.91 -15.25 22.30
C ALA A 186 6.88 -15.99 21.45
N ALA A 187 5.61 -15.49 21.41
CA ALA A 187 4.56 -16.02 20.55
C ALA A 187 5.00 -16.00 19.07
N THR A 188 5.60 -14.87 18.62
CA THR A 188 6.10 -14.73 17.25
C THR A 188 7.20 -15.74 16.93
N ALA A 189 8.18 -15.91 17.80
CA ALA A 189 9.29 -16.85 17.61
C ALA A 189 8.80 -18.32 17.55
N ALA A 190 7.92 -18.70 18.47
CA ALA A 190 7.33 -20.05 18.49
C ALA A 190 6.50 -20.34 17.24
N ALA A 191 5.61 -19.44 16.87
CA ALA A 191 4.77 -19.59 15.68
C ALA A 191 5.59 -19.59 14.38
N ALA A 192 6.66 -18.79 14.28
CA ALA A 192 7.54 -18.78 13.11
C ALA A 192 8.28 -20.12 12.95
N THR A 193 8.74 -20.72 14.05
CA THR A 193 9.36 -22.04 14.04
C THR A 193 8.38 -23.11 13.57
N ALA A 194 7.17 -23.13 14.10
CA ALA A 194 6.11 -24.07 13.72
C ALA A 194 5.71 -23.91 12.24
N ALA A 195 5.56 -22.67 11.77
CA ALA A 195 5.23 -22.37 10.37
C ALA A 195 6.36 -22.85 9.41
N ALA A 196 7.62 -22.63 9.76
CA ALA A 196 8.76 -23.09 8.96
C ALA A 196 8.77 -24.62 8.83
N GLN A 197 8.56 -25.35 9.92
CA GLN A 197 8.47 -26.81 9.91
C GLN A 197 7.31 -27.31 9.03
N SER A 198 6.13 -26.67 9.11
CA SER A 198 4.97 -27.01 8.30
C SER A 198 5.23 -26.81 6.80
N VAL A 199 5.93 -25.74 6.44
CA VAL A 199 6.32 -25.46 5.04
C VAL A 199 7.26 -26.54 4.51
N ASP A 200 8.25 -26.95 5.31
CA ASP A 200 9.24 -27.97 4.91
C ASP A 200 8.58 -29.35 4.74
N VAL A 201 7.69 -29.75 5.65
CA VAL A 201 6.92 -31.01 5.54
C VAL A 201 6.05 -31.01 4.28
N ASN A 202 5.35 -29.92 4.01
CA ASN A 202 4.49 -29.80 2.83
C ASN A 202 5.29 -29.78 1.52
N ALA A 203 6.51 -29.26 1.51
CA ALA A 203 7.41 -29.29 0.36
C ALA A 203 7.88 -30.73 0.07
N GLY A 204 8.30 -31.47 1.09
CA GLY A 204 8.71 -32.88 0.98
C GLY A 204 7.59 -33.80 0.48
N ALA A 205 6.37 -33.61 0.98
CA ALA A 205 5.20 -34.39 0.56
C ALA A 205 4.84 -34.21 -0.94
N ARG A 206 5.09 -33.02 -1.50
CA ARG A 206 4.85 -32.74 -2.93
C ARG A 206 5.88 -33.40 -3.83
N GLN A 207 7.14 -33.48 -3.40
CA GLN A 207 8.21 -34.14 -4.16
C GLN A 207 8.04 -35.66 -4.21
N GLN A 208 7.34 -36.25 -3.22
CA GLN A 208 7.07 -37.69 -3.14
C GLN A 208 5.79 -38.13 -3.87
N ARG A 209 5.01 -37.22 -4.50
CA ARG A 209 3.88 -37.62 -5.35
C ARG A 209 4.41 -38.08 -6.71
N PRO A 210 4.41 -39.42 -7.01
CA PRO A 210 4.74 -39.89 -8.33
C PRO A 210 3.73 -39.32 -9.33
N GLY A 211 4.23 -38.82 -10.46
CA GLY A 211 3.39 -38.38 -11.55
C GLY A 211 2.38 -39.48 -11.88
N ARG A 212 1.10 -39.14 -11.79
CA ARG A 212 0.03 -40.04 -12.23
C ARG A 212 0.09 -40.09 -13.75
N PRO A 213 0.17 -41.26 -14.38
CA PRO A 213 0.21 -41.39 -15.83
C PRO A 213 -1.05 -40.84 -16.49
#